data_33d873f38f012f95da39e71536245148
#
_entry.id   33d873f38f012f95da39e71536245148
#
_cell.length_a   1.000
_cell.length_b   1.000
_cell.length_c   1.000
_cell.angle_alpha   90.00
_cell.angle_beta   90.00
_cell.angle_gamma   90.00
#
_symmetry.space_group_name_H-M   'P 1'
#
loop_
_entity.id
_entity.type
_entity.pdbx_description
1 polymer ?
#
loop_
_entity_poly.entity_id
_entity_poly.type
_entity_poly.pdbx_seq_one_letter_code
_entity_poly.pdbx_strand_id
1 'polypeptide(L)'
;VCIVLVFASLSISVSPLNSALTQYDRHATSDLVEAVSGERIMQTIQDLQDFGSRAFYLDSSEEVASYILGHFQAMNIAAEYQEFMAGIHSVKNVVATIPGTSASAPHFLFGAHYDSENRYVRTASDGQMLPAPGADDDASGVACVVELACVLSNLRLQNTVRFVAFGAEENGYDSSGRMAGSRSYVESEKAKGTSYDACWILDMIGYGGGSENHTVVVVNEDSTGLGSDMQEMVGALGIELSIVVESNSSLLSSDHASFWSAGYPAALLIESDPTTGAYQFNPYYHSAEDTIDKLSEGQIVAVAQGLVATLMGISSPESSNEGGLVLISVTIAIGSASAVVVCIYYIKRKVKEK
;
A
#
# COMPACT_ATOMS: atom_id res chain seq x y z
N VAL A 1 -13.44 2.77 69.56
CA VAL A 1 -12.42 2.56 68.51
C VAL A 1 -13.15 2.46 67.20
N CYS A 2 -13.08 3.54 66.41
CA CYS A 2 -13.66 3.59 65.06
C CYS A 2 -12.60 3.08 64.07
N ILE A 3 -12.82 1.92 63.43
CA ILE A 3 -11.93 1.42 62.38
C ILE A 3 -12.41 2.05 61.08
N VAL A 4 -11.65 3.01 60.55
CA VAL A 4 -11.85 3.55 59.19
C VAL A 4 -11.13 2.63 58.22
N LEU A 5 -11.94 1.86 57.46
CA LEU A 5 -11.43 1.10 56.31
C LEU A 5 -11.22 2.05 55.14
N VAL A 6 -9.96 2.36 54.82
CA VAL A 6 -9.59 3.09 53.63
C VAL A 6 -9.51 2.09 52.45
N PHE A 7 -10.49 2.16 51.56
CA PHE A 7 -10.41 1.43 50.28
C PHE A 7 -9.47 2.17 49.34
N ALA A 8 -8.28 1.63 49.11
CA ALA A 8 -7.42 2.08 48.04
C ALA A 8 -7.91 1.48 46.71
N SER A 9 -8.34 2.31 45.81
CA SER A 9 -8.67 1.87 44.45
C SER A 9 -7.36 1.73 43.67
N LEU A 10 -7.04 0.51 43.27
CA LEU A 10 -5.91 0.21 42.38
C LEU A 10 -6.41 0.35 40.96
N SER A 11 -6.04 1.44 40.26
CA SER A 11 -6.29 1.60 38.83
C SER A 11 -5.04 1.17 38.08
N ILE A 12 -5.10 0.01 37.43
CA ILE A 12 -4.05 -0.44 36.51
C ILE A 12 -4.44 0.09 35.12
N SER A 13 -3.81 1.15 34.68
CA SER A 13 -3.88 1.57 33.28
C SER A 13 -2.78 0.86 32.52
N VAL A 14 -3.16 -0.13 31.71
CA VAL A 14 -2.28 -0.69 30.70
C VAL A 14 -2.42 0.25 29.51
N SER A 15 -1.51 1.19 29.36
CA SER A 15 -1.37 1.89 28.09
C SER A 15 -0.85 0.86 27.09
N PRO A 16 -1.55 0.61 25.96
CA PRO A 16 -0.94 -0.16 24.91
C PRO A 16 0.31 0.61 24.47
N LEU A 17 1.45 -0.08 24.45
CA LEU A 17 2.68 0.42 23.82
C LEU A 17 2.48 0.35 22.29
N ASN A 18 1.44 1.01 21.80
CA ASN A 18 1.29 1.40 20.41
C ASN A 18 1.60 2.88 20.37
N SER A 19 2.74 3.20 19.86
CA SER A 19 3.13 4.55 19.49
C SER A 19 4.40 5.04 20.12
N ALA A 20 5.49 4.46 19.82
CA ALA A 20 6.72 5.14 19.47
C ALA A 20 7.61 4.05 18.91
N LEU A 21 7.83 4.07 17.60
CA LEU A 21 9.06 3.49 17.08
C LEU A 21 10.16 3.82 18.08
N THR A 22 10.88 2.83 18.56
CA THR A 22 12.06 3.11 19.39
C THR A 22 12.97 4.03 18.58
N GLN A 23 13.89 4.74 19.22
CA GLN A 23 14.81 5.62 18.47
C GLN A 23 15.62 4.84 17.41
N TYR A 24 15.88 3.57 17.67
CA TYR A 24 16.54 2.66 16.72
C TYR A 24 15.62 2.33 15.53
N ASP A 25 14.36 1.99 15.78
CA ASP A 25 13.39 1.67 14.73
C ASP A 25 13.09 2.88 13.86
N ARG A 26 13.07 4.09 14.44
CA ARG A 26 12.94 5.35 13.66
C ARG A 26 14.09 5.58 12.71
N HIS A 27 15.32 5.33 13.14
CA HIS A 27 16.48 5.56 12.28
C HIS A 27 16.50 4.58 11.12
N ALA A 28 16.26 3.31 11.38
CA ALA A 28 16.15 2.28 10.33
C ALA A 28 15.00 2.57 9.35
N THR A 29 13.87 3.07 9.84
CA THR A 29 12.74 3.47 8.99
C THR A 29 13.08 4.71 8.16
N SER A 30 13.77 5.70 8.74
CA SER A 30 14.23 6.90 8.01
C SER A 30 15.16 6.52 6.86
N ASP A 31 16.11 5.62 7.11
CA ASP A 31 17.04 5.15 6.07
C ASP A 31 16.30 4.50 4.88
N LEU A 32 15.23 3.73 5.16
CA LEU A 32 14.40 3.13 4.12
C LEU A 32 13.56 4.18 3.37
N VAL A 33 12.99 5.15 4.08
CA VAL A 33 12.25 6.26 3.48
C VAL A 33 13.17 7.08 2.56
N GLU A 34 14.41 7.35 3.00
CA GLU A 34 15.41 8.06 2.21
C GLU A 34 15.93 7.25 1.01
N ALA A 35 15.80 5.92 1.04
CA ALA A 35 16.20 5.04 -0.08
C ALA A 35 15.22 5.05 -1.26
N VAL A 36 14.02 5.62 -1.11
CA VAL A 36 13.07 5.82 -2.21
C VAL A 36 13.67 6.75 -3.25
N SER A 37 13.73 6.29 -4.51
CA SER A 37 14.37 7.01 -5.60
C SER A 37 13.38 7.52 -6.64
N GLY A 38 13.23 8.82 -6.74
CA GLY A 38 12.45 9.46 -7.80
C GLY A 38 12.98 9.10 -9.19
N GLU A 39 14.30 9.03 -9.38
CA GLU A 39 14.89 8.63 -10.65
C GLU A 39 14.43 7.25 -11.12
N ARG A 40 14.43 6.24 -10.23
CA ARG A 40 13.94 4.89 -10.57
C ARG A 40 12.43 4.87 -10.86
N ILE A 41 11.65 5.61 -10.08
CA ILE A 41 10.21 5.75 -10.30
C ILE A 41 9.94 6.36 -11.68
N MET A 42 10.52 7.52 -11.97
CA MET A 42 10.29 8.22 -13.24
C MET A 42 10.80 7.42 -14.44
N GLN A 43 11.91 6.67 -14.30
CA GLN A 43 12.39 5.80 -15.36
C GLN A 43 11.39 4.65 -15.63
N THR A 44 10.84 4.04 -14.58
CA THR A 44 9.84 2.98 -14.75
C THR A 44 8.56 3.50 -15.42
N ILE A 45 8.11 4.72 -15.06
CA ILE A 45 6.97 5.37 -15.72
C ILE A 45 7.27 5.62 -17.21
N GLN A 46 8.45 6.14 -17.52
CA GLN A 46 8.86 6.39 -18.90
C GLN A 46 8.87 5.09 -19.72
N ASP A 47 9.45 4.05 -19.18
CA ASP A 47 9.51 2.74 -19.85
C ASP A 47 8.10 2.17 -20.10
N LEU A 48 7.19 2.29 -19.12
CA LEU A 48 5.79 1.87 -19.26
C LEU A 48 5.03 2.71 -20.27
N GLN A 49 5.22 4.02 -20.28
CA GLN A 49 4.64 4.92 -21.27
C GLN A 49 5.10 4.57 -22.70
N ASP A 50 6.36 4.20 -22.87
CA ASP A 50 6.97 3.93 -24.18
C ASP A 50 6.40 2.66 -24.85
N PHE A 51 5.73 1.76 -24.08
CA PHE A 51 4.91 0.69 -24.68
C PHE A 51 3.66 1.24 -25.41
N GLY A 52 3.30 2.50 -25.20
CA GLY A 52 2.08 3.10 -25.74
C GLY A 52 0.82 2.56 -25.06
N SER A 53 -0.18 2.13 -25.84
CA SER A 53 -1.39 1.54 -25.26
C SER A 53 -1.10 0.17 -24.66
N ARG A 54 -1.44 0.00 -23.39
CA ARG A 54 -1.24 -1.25 -22.62
C ARG A 54 -2.53 -2.01 -22.38
N ALA A 55 -3.55 -1.78 -23.22
CA ALA A 55 -4.84 -2.43 -23.07
C ALA A 55 -4.69 -3.96 -23.08
N PHE A 56 -5.40 -4.65 -22.19
CA PHE A 56 -5.23 -6.08 -21.91
C PHE A 56 -5.46 -7.01 -23.12
N TYR A 57 -6.12 -6.53 -24.18
CA TYR A 57 -6.38 -7.27 -25.42
C TYR A 57 -5.31 -7.02 -26.52
N LEU A 58 -4.26 -6.27 -26.23
CA LEU A 58 -3.14 -5.99 -27.12
C LEU A 58 -1.92 -6.86 -26.77
N ASP A 59 -1.06 -7.10 -27.76
CA ASP A 59 0.20 -7.82 -27.54
C ASP A 59 1.12 -7.11 -26.56
N SER A 60 1.07 -5.76 -26.50
CA SER A 60 1.80 -4.94 -25.55
C SER A 60 1.51 -5.30 -24.07
N SER A 61 0.31 -5.81 -23.78
CA SER A 61 -0.03 -6.24 -22.40
C SER A 61 0.88 -7.38 -21.91
N GLU A 62 1.22 -8.33 -22.79
CA GLU A 62 2.15 -9.40 -22.44
C GLU A 62 3.60 -8.90 -22.30
N GLU A 63 4.01 -7.97 -23.16
CA GLU A 63 5.34 -7.36 -23.10
C GLU A 63 5.53 -6.57 -21.80
N VAL A 64 4.53 -5.79 -21.39
CA VAL A 64 4.51 -5.04 -20.12
C VAL A 64 4.55 -5.99 -18.92
N ALA A 65 3.73 -7.05 -18.91
CA ALA A 65 3.77 -8.04 -17.84
C ALA A 65 5.16 -8.68 -17.72
N SER A 66 5.83 -8.95 -18.85
CA SER A 66 7.19 -9.48 -18.88
C SER A 66 8.23 -8.47 -18.36
N TYR A 67 8.08 -7.20 -18.73
CA TYR A 67 8.93 -6.11 -18.22
C TYR A 67 8.83 -6.01 -16.70
N ILE A 68 7.63 -5.95 -16.14
CA ILE A 68 7.40 -5.84 -14.69
C ILE A 68 7.96 -7.08 -13.95
N LEU A 69 7.72 -8.29 -14.48
CA LEU A 69 8.27 -9.52 -13.92
C LEU A 69 9.80 -9.47 -13.88
N GLY A 70 10.43 -8.98 -14.97
CA GLY A 70 11.87 -8.83 -15.08
C GLY A 70 12.45 -7.90 -14.01
N HIS A 71 11.76 -6.81 -13.65
CA HIS A 71 12.17 -5.93 -12.56
C HIS A 71 12.23 -6.65 -11.22
N PHE A 72 11.18 -7.38 -10.84
CA PHE A 72 11.17 -8.14 -9.59
C PHE A 72 12.23 -9.21 -9.55
N GLN A 73 12.43 -9.93 -10.66
CA GLN A 73 13.48 -10.95 -10.75
C GLN A 73 14.90 -10.37 -10.65
N ALA A 74 15.13 -9.19 -11.22
CA ALA A 74 16.42 -8.50 -11.13
C ALA A 74 16.77 -8.09 -9.67
N MET A 75 15.76 -7.88 -8.83
CA MET A 75 15.90 -7.64 -7.39
C MET A 75 16.08 -8.93 -6.57
N ASN A 76 16.13 -10.11 -7.20
CA ASN A 76 16.09 -11.43 -6.56
C ASN A 76 14.82 -11.68 -5.72
N ILE A 77 13.70 -11.04 -6.06
CA ILE A 77 12.40 -11.31 -5.45
C ILE A 77 11.73 -12.43 -6.26
N ALA A 78 11.16 -13.41 -5.54
CA ALA A 78 10.36 -14.45 -6.17
C ALA A 78 9.14 -13.83 -6.85
N ALA A 79 9.02 -13.98 -8.16
CA ALA A 79 7.93 -13.41 -8.93
C ALA A 79 7.40 -14.41 -9.95
N GLU A 80 6.08 -14.41 -10.15
CA GLU A 80 5.36 -15.32 -11.02
C GLU A 80 4.20 -14.64 -11.73
N TYR A 81 3.72 -15.24 -12.81
CA TYR A 81 2.46 -14.88 -13.43
C TYR A 81 1.29 -15.62 -12.77
N GLN A 82 0.21 -14.90 -12.55
CA GLN A 82 -1.10 -15.49 -12.31
C GLN A 82 -1.96 -15.25 -13.57
N GLU A 83 -2.19 -16.30 -14.33
CA GLU A 83 -3.00 -16.23 -15.56
C GLU A 83 -4.49 -16.28 -15.24
N PHE A 84 -5.28 -15.51 -15.96
CA PHE A 84 -6.75 -15.48 -15.87
C PHE A 84 -7.37 -15.09 -17.21
N MET A 85 -8.71 -15.21 -17.30
CA MET A 85 -9.45 -14.82 -18.49
C MET A 85 -10.17 -13.49 -18.29
N ALA A 86 -9.92 -12.52 -19.16
CA ALA A 86 -10.71 -11.30 -19.30
C ALA A 86 -11.49 -11.39 -20.64
N GLY A 87 -12.76 -11.74 -20.55
CA GLY A 87 -13.54 -12.11 -21.72
C GLY A 87 -12.95 -13.33 -22.44
N ILE A 88 -12.49 -13.16 -23.67
CA ILE A 88 -11.84 -14.22 -24.47
C ILE A 88 -10.31 -14.16 -24.43
N HIS A 89 -9.73 -13.17 -23.75
CA HIS A 89 -8.30 -12.94 -23.69
C HIS A 89 -7.69 -13.59 -22.45
N SER A 90 -6.56 -14.28 -22.61
CA SER A 90 -5.72 -14.70 -21.49
C SER A 90 -4.86 -13.51 -21.09
N VAL A 91 -4.94 -13.11 -19.82
CA VAL A 91 -4.24 -11.97 -19.24
C VAL A 91 -3.45 -12.45 -18.03
N LYS A 92 -2.44 -11.71 -17.62
CA LYS A 92 -1.57 -12.06 -16.52
C LYS A 92 -1.58 -10.96 -15.45
N ASN A 93 -1.75 -11.34 -14.18
CA ASN A 93 -1.23 -10.54 -13.09
C ASN A 93 0.24 -10.90 -12.88
N VAL A 94 1.05 -9.93 -12.46
CA VAL A 94 2.43 -10.17 -12.04
C VAL A 94 2.48 -10.10 -10.52
N VAL A 95 2.90 -11.18 -9.87
CA VAL A 95 2.90 -11.31 -8.41
C VAL A 95 4.32 -11.54 -7.91
N ALA A 96 4.84 -10.57 -7.15
CA ALA A 96 6.12 -10.72 -6.47
C ALA A 96 5.93 -10.89 -4.97
N THR A 97 6.81 -11.66 -4.32
CA THR A 97 6.65 -12.03 -2.91
C THR A 97 7.97 -11.93 -2.16
N ILE A 98 7.97 -11.12 -1.10
CA ILE A 98 8.99 -11.18 -0.05
C ILE A 98 8.40 -12.03 1.08
N PRO A 99 8.92 -13.25 1.32
CA PRO A 99 8.34 -14.15 2.30
C PRO A 99 8.59 -13.65 3.72
N GLY A 100 7.55 -13.70 4.55
CA GLY A 100 7.65 -13.44 5.97
C GLY A 100 8.33 -14.60 6.71
N THR A 101 8.80 -14.32 7.93
CA THR A 101 9.44 -15.32 8.80
C THR A 101 8.41 -16.16 9.57
N SER A 102 7.15 -15.73 9.62
CA SER A 102 6.03 -16.43 10.26
C SER A 102 4.99 -16.87 9.24
N ALA A 103 4.82 -18.17 9.07
CA ALA A 103 3.81 -18.73 8.17
C ALA A 103 2.35 -18.45 8.60
N SER A 104 2.14 -18.03 9.85
CA SER A 104 0.82 -17.72 10.40
C SER A 104 0.52 -16.23 10.47
N ALA A 105 1.49 -15.36 10.17
CA ALA A 105 1.25 -13.93 10.14
C ALA A 105 0.46 -13.57 8.88
N PRO A 106 -0.54 -12.68 8.99
CA PRO A 106 -1.23 -12.15 7.82
C PRO A 106 -0.29 -11.44 6.85
N HIS A 107 -0.71 -11.34 5.60
CA HIS A 107 0.09 -10.71 4.55
C HIS A 107 -0.18 -9.20 4.47
N PHE A 108 0.80 -8.49 3.92
CA PHE A 108 0.65 -7.12 3.40
C PHE A 108 0.68 -7.16 1.88
N LEU A 109 -0.01 -6.21 1.23
CA LEU A 109 -0.02 -6.10 -0.21
C LEU A 109 0.07 -4.65 -0.68
N PHE A 110 0.88 -4.42 -1.70
CA PHE A 110 0.87 -3.23 -2.54
C PHE A 110 0.50 -3.63 -3.96
N GLY A 111 -0.50 -2.96 -4.53
CA GLY A 111 -1.00 -3.29 -5.86
C GLY A 111 -1.32 -2.06 -6.70
N ALA A 112 -1.21 -2.22 -8.01
CA ALA A 112 -1.54 -1.22 -9.03
C ALA A 112 -1.91 -1.94 -10.33
N HIS A 113 -2.67 -1.30 -11.23
CA HIS A 113 -2.94 -1.92 -12.52
C HIS A 113 -1.95 -1.46 -13.58
N TYR A 114 -1.61 -2.35 -14.53
CA TYR A 114 -0.62 -2.01 -15.55
C TYR A 114 -1.23 -1.75 -16.94
N ASP A 115 -2.50 -2.09 -17.13
CA ASP A 115 -3.19 -1.77 -18.39
C ASP A 115 -3.57 -0.29 -18.44
N SER A 116 -3.79 0.23 -19.65
CA SER A 116 -4.19 1.61 -19.88
C SER A 116 -5.21 1.70 -21.01
N GLU A 117 -6.12 2.66 -20.95
CA GLU A 117 -7.09 2.88 -22.02
C GLU A 117 -7.22 4.35 -22.44
N ASN A 118 -7.63 4.56 -23.68
CA ASN A 118 -8.13 5.83 -24.19
C ASN A 118 -9.64 5.74 -24.33
N ARG A 119 -10.37 6.26 -23.36
CA ARG A 119 -11.83 6.11 -23.30
C ARG A 119 -12.57 6.97 -24.31
N TYR A 120 -12.03 8.15 -24.60
CA TYR A 120 -12.77 9.15 -25.37
C TYR A 120 -12.69 8.92 -26.86
N VAL A 121 -11.54 8.47 -27.37
CA VAL A 121 -11.36 8.17 -28.79
C VAL A 121 -10.43 6.95 -28.93
N ARG A 122 -11.00 5.78 -29.09
CA ARG A 122 -10.21 4.54 -29.26
C ARG A 122 -9.52 4.44 -30.61
N THR A 123 -10.15 5.02 -31.64
CA THR A 123 -9.60 5.01 -33.01
C THR A 123 -9.68 6.40 -33.62
N ALA A 124 -8.62 6.80 -34.31
CA ALA A 124 -8.61 7.98 -35.14
C ALA A 124 -9.54 7.79 -36.36
N SER A 125 -9.83 8.88 -37.08
CA SER A 125 -10.69 8.86 -38.27
C SER A 125 -10.19 7.96 -39.41
N ASP A 126 -8.93 7.59 -39.39
CA ASP A 126 -8.27 6.65 -40.31
C ASP A 126 -8.32 5.18 -39.83
N GLY A 127 -8.94 4.91 -38.67
CA GLY A 127 -9.06 3.57 -38.06
C GLY A 127 -7.85 3.14 -37.26
N GLN A 128 -6.84 3.99 -37.05
CA GLN A 128 -5.71 3.69 -36.17
C GLN A 128 -6.12 3.86 -34.69
N MET A 129 -5.62 2.98 -33.83
CA MET A 129 -5.79 3.15 -32.39
C MET A 129 -5.06 4.40 -31.92
N LEU A 130 -5.73 5.22 -31.11
CA LEU A 130 -5.08 6.34 -30.45
C LEU A 130 -4.23 5.83 -29.28
N PRO A 131 -3.08 6.46 -29.03
CA PRO A 131 -2.24 6.09 -27.89
C PRO A 131 -3.00 6.27 -26.58
N ALA A 132 -2.70 5.39 -25.63
CA ALA A 132 -3.09 5.50 -24.24
C ALA A 132 -1.84 5.31 -23.40
N PRO A 133 -0.99 6.34 -23.30
CA PRO A 133 0.31 6.22 -22.61
C PRO A 133 0.15 5.92 -21.12
N GLY A 134 -0.93 6.40 -20.50
CA GLY A 134 -1.31 6.08 -19.14
C GLY A 134 -0.16 6.26 -18.15
N ALA A 135 0.51 7.42 -18.22
CA ALA A 135 1.65 7.68 -17.35
C ALA A 135 1.22 7.84 -15.89
N ASP A 136 0.08 8.48 -15.68
CA ASP A 136 -0.55 8.56 -14.38
C ASP A 136 -1.45 7.36 -14.12
N ASP A 137 -2.22 6.97 -15.10
CA ASP A 137 -3.24 5.91 -15.07
C ASP A 137 -2.79 4.65 -15.84
N ASP A 138 -2.11 3.67 -15.22
CA ASP A 138 -1.64 3.66 -13.84
C ASP A 138 -0.15 3.25 -13.80
N ALA A 139 0.68 3.83 -14.72
CA ALA A 139 2.11 3.60 -14.63
C ALA A 139 2.72 4.24 -13.36
N SER A 140 2.09 5.31 -12.82
CA SER A 140 2.51 5.95 -11.57
C SER A 140 2.41 4.99 -10.39
N GLY A 141 1.28 4.28 -10.26
CA GLY A 141 1.07 3.26 -9.24
C GLY A 141 1.99 2.06 -9.42
N VAL A 142 2.12 1.52 -10.65
CA VAL A 142 3.03 0.39 -10.94
C VAL A 142 4.46 0.74 -10.60
N ALA A 143 4.95 1.92 -10.98
CA ALA A 143 6.31 2.35 -10.68
C ALA A 143 6.55 2.48 -9.18
N CYS A 144 5.55 2.98 -8.43
CA CYS A 144 5.61 3.01 -6.97
C CYS A 144 5.68 1.60 -6.39
N VAL A 145 4.85 0.65 -6.84
CA VAL A 145 4.88 -0.75 -6.39
C VAL A 145 6.24 -1.41 -6.64
N VAL A 146 6.84 -1.17 -7.81
CA VAL A 146 8.18 -1.67 -8.16
C VAL A 146 9.24 -1.04 -7.26
N GLU A 147 9.16 0.26 -6.99
CA GLU A 147 10.09 0.96 -6.09
C GLU A 147 9.97 0.48 -4.65
N LEU A 148 8.76 0.28 -4.13
CA LEU A 148 8.52 -0.32 -2.82
C LEU A 148 9.17 -1.70 -2.72
N ALA A 149 9.03 -2.53 -3.75
CA ALA A 149 9.69 -3.84 -3.79
C ALA A 149 11.23 -3.70 -3.74
N CYS A 150 11.79 -2.71 -4.45
CA CYS A 150 13.22 -2.44 -4.44
C CYS A 150 13.72 -2.06 -3.03
N VAL A 151 13.08 -1.09 -2.40
CA VAL A 151 13.44 -0.60 -1.05
C VAL A 151 13.31 -1.69 -0.01
N LEU A 152 12.27 -2.53 -0.12
CA LEU A 152 11.93 -3.56 0.86
C LEU A 152 12.61 -4.91 0.59
N SER A 153 13.32 -5.08 -0.53
CA SER A 153 13.85 -6.37 -1.01
C SER A 153 14.71 -7.14 -0.01
N ASN A 154 15.42 -6.45 0.85
CA ASN A 154 16.32 -7.03 1.84
C ASN A 154 15.73 -7.07 3.26
N LEU A 155 14.48 -6.64 3.44
CA LEU A 155 13.83 -6.65 4.75
C LEU A 155 13.41 -8.05 5.17
N ARG A 156 13.47 -8.27 6.48
CA ARG A 156 12.93 -9.47 7.13
C ARG A 156 11.85 -9.07 8.10
N LEU A 157 10.62 -9.28 7.69
CA LEU A 157 9.41 -9.04 8.50
C LEU A 157 8.81 -10.39 8.93
N GLN A 158 7.96 -10.38 9.93
CA GLN A 158 7.16 -11.56 10.26
C GLN A 158 6.10 -11.81 9.17
N ASN A 159 5.56 -10.73 8.62
CA ASN A 159 4.54 -10.75 7.57
C ASN A 159 5.16 -10.99 6.20
N THR A 160 4.47 -11.75 5.36
CA THR A 160 4.76 -11.80 3.94
C THR A 160 4.29 -10.51 3.28
N VAL A 161 5.11 -9.93 2.41
CA VAL A 161 4.75 -8.76 1.61
C VAL A 161 4.59 -9.16 0.14
N ARG A 162 3.45 -8.79 -0.44
CA ARG A 162 3.13 -9.02 -1.84
C ARG A 162 3.13 -7.71 -2.61
N PHE A 163 3.68 -7.75 -3.83
CA PHE A 163 3.65 -6.67 -4.80
C PHE A 163 2.95 -7.22 -6.04
N VAL A 164 1.85 -6.59 -6.43
CA VAL A 164 1.02 -7.13 -7.51
C VAL A 164 0.74 -6.06 -8.55
N ALA A 165 1.09 -6.35 -9.80
CA ALA A 165 0.62 -5.57 -10.93
C ALA A 165 -0.58 -6.32 -11.56
N PHE A 166 -1.75 -5.69 -11.52
CA PHE A 166 -3.00 -6.25 -12.02
C PHE A 166 -3.17 -5.95 -13.50
N GLY A 167 -3.62 -6.92 -14.26
CA GLY A 167 -4.04 -6.70 -15.64
C GLY A 167 -5.55 -6.58 -15.74
N ALA A 168 -6.03 -5.86 -16.78
CA ALA A 168 -7.44 -5.70 -17.08
C ALA A 168 -8.27 -5.10 -15.94
N GLU A 169 -7.79 -3.99 -15.36
CA GLU A 169 -8.61 -3.13 -14.52
C GLU A 169 -9.61 -2.36 -15.38
N GLU A 170 -9.11 -1.80 -16.48
CA GLU A 170 -9.81 -0.89 -17.34
C GLU A 170 -10.98 -1.57 -18.10
N ASN A 171 -11.97 -0.77 -18.43
CA ASN A 171 -13.08 -1.22 -19.23
C ASN A 171 -12.61 -1.64 -20.62
N GLY A 172 -12.27 -2.93 -20.75
CA GLY A 172 -12.20 -3.52 -22.06
C GLY A 172 -13.54 -3.47 -22.80
N TYR A 173 -13.60 -4.14 -23.91
CA TYR A 173 -14.70 -4.16 -24.88
C TYR A 173 -16.09 -4.48 -24.29
N ASP A 174 -16.17 -4.98 -23.07
CA ASP A 174 -17.41 -5.21 -22.36
C ASP A 174 -17.28 -4.87 -20.87
N SER A 175 -18.36 -4.34 -20.30
CA SER A 175 -18.45 -3.91 -18.90
C SER A 175 -18.31 -5.04 -17.87
N SER A 176 -18.17 -6.29 -18.29
CA SER A 176 -17.93 -7.44 -17.40
C SER A 176 -16.45 -7.63 -17.07
N GLY A 177 -15.57 -6.91 -17.82
CA GLY A 177 -14.12 -7.03 -17.70
C GLY A 177 -13.43 -6.17 -16.63
N ARG A 178 -14.09 -5.15 -16.09
CA ARG A 178 -13.46 -4.26 -15.10
C ARG A 178 -12.87 -5.01 -13.91
N MET A 179 -11.65 -4.62 -13.54
CA MET A 179 -10.93 -5.18 -12.38
C MET A 179 -10.81 -6.71 -12.45
N ALA A 180 -10.72 -7.27 -13.69
CA ALA A 180 -10.72 -8.71 -13.85
C ALA A 180 -9.50 -9.36 -13.19
N GLY A 181 -8.35 -8.69 -13.24
CA GLY A 181 -7.12 -9.14 -12.61
C GLY A 181 -7.23 -9.21 -11.10
N SER A 182 -7.61 -8.13 -10.44
CA SER A 182 -7.73 -8.12 -8.99
C SER A 182 -8.83 -9.06 -8.48
N ARG A 183 -9.96 -9.17 -9.19
CA ARG A 183 -11.00 -10.17 -8.86
C ARG A 183 -10.46 -11.58 -8.90
N SER A 184 -9.78 -11.95 -9.98
CA SER A 184 -9.15 -13.28 -10.10
C SER A 184 -8.11 -13.52 -9.02
N TYR A 185 -7.33 -12.48 -8.68
CA TYR A 185 -6.34 -12.54 -7.62
C TYR A 185 -6.97 -12.84 -6.26
N VAL A 186 -7.95 -12.05 -5.84
CA VAL A 186 -8.57 -12.22 -4.52
C VAL A 186 -9.35 -13.53 -4.40
N GLU A 187 -9.97 -14.01 -5.49
CA GLU A 187 -10.63 -15.32 -5.53
C GLU A 187 -9.62 -16.45 -5.28
N SER A 188 -8.46 -16.38 -5.95
CA SER A 188 -7.37 -17.35 -5.77
C SER A 188 -6.82 -17.32 -4.33
N GLU A 189 -6.58 -16.14 -3.78
CA GLU A 189 -6.05 -16.00 -2.42
C GLU A 189 -7.05 -16.48 -1.37
N LYS A 190 -8.35 -16.21 -1.55
CA LYS A 190 -9.40 -16.79 -0.69
C LYS A 190 -9.43 -18.31 -0.75
N ALA A 191 -9.30 -18.89 -1.94
CA ALA A 191 -9.26 -20.34 -2.11
C ALA A 191 -8.06 -20.98 -1.40
N LYS A 192 -6.93 -20.26 -1.31
CA LYS A 192 -5.73 -20.67 -0.55
C LYS A 192 -5.87 -20.45 0.95
N GLY A 193 -6.87 -19.70 1.41
CA GLY A 193 -7.04 -19.31 2.81
C GLY A 193 -6.05 -18.24 3.27
N THR A 194 -5.51 -17.46 2.35
CA THR A 194 -4.62 -16.34 2.67
C THR A 194 -5.38 -15.27 3.44
N SER A 195 -4.77 -14.71 4.48
CA SER A 195 -5.28 -13.54 5.20
C SER A 195 -4.37 -12.33 4.97
N TYR A 196 -5.00 -11.15 4.91
CA TYR A 196 -4.31 -9.87 4.78
C TYR A 196 -4.65 -8.98 5.96
N ASP A 197 -3.65 -8.27 6.49
CA ASP A 197 -3.84 -7.21 7.49
C ASP A 197 -4.03 -5.86 6.80
N ALA A 198 -3.38 -5.67 5.65
CA ALA A 198 -3.48 -4.43 4.88
C ALA A 198 -3.18 -4.67 3.40
N CYS A 199 -4.02 -4.06 2.55
CA CYS A 199 -3.80 -3.99 1.10
C CYS A 199 -3.87 -2.52 0.69
N TRP A 200 -2.77 -1.99 0.14
CA TRP A 200 -2.75 -0.65 -0.44
C TRP A 200 -2.79 -0.77 -1.96
N ILE A 201 -3.82 -0.21 -2.54
CA ILE A 201 -4.02 -0.14 -3.98
C ILE A 201 -3.74 1.28 -4.42
N LEU A 202 -2.84 1.42 -5.36
CA LEU A 202 -2.40 2.68 -5.91
C LEU A 202 -3.04 2.84 -7.29
N ASP A 203 -3.62 4.00 -7.55
CA ASP A 203 -4.28 4.28 -8.81
C ASP A 203 -4.27 5.80 -9.03
N MET A 204 -3.50 6.27 -10.01
CA MET A 204 -3.30 7.68 -10.30
C MET A 204 -2.75 8.45 -9.09
N ILE A 205 -1.46 8.34 -8.84
CA ILE A 205 -0.80 8.97 -7.69
C ILE A 205 0.22 10.05 -8.10
N GLY A 206 0.31 10.37 -9.39
CA GLY A 206 1.41 11.16 -9.95
C GLY A 206 1.07 12.59 -10.31
N TYR A 207 -0.20 12.96 -10.57
CA TYR A 207 -0.56 14.32 -10.94
C TYR A 207 -0.61 15.23 -9.73
N GLY A 208 0.44 16.00 -9.56
CA GLY A 208 0.55 16.96 -8.47
C GLY A 208 0.00 18.34 -8.85
N GLY A 209 -1.29 18.48 -9.14
CA GLY A 209 -1.94 19.70 -9.65
C GLY A 209 -1.74 20.99 -8.83
N GLY A 210 -0.87 21.00 -7.83
CA GLY A 210 -0.60 22.11 -6.91
C GLY A 210 0.86 22.21 -6.48
N SER A 211 1.13 23.04 -5.47
CA SER A 211 2.45 23.21 -4.88
C SER A 211 2.78 22.25 -3.73
N GLU A 212 1.81 21.46 -3.29
CA GLU A 212 1.94 20.54 -2.16
C GLU A 212 1.64 19.12 -2.62
N ASN A 213 2.46 18.15 -2.16
CA ASN A 213 2.19 16.75 -2.37
C ASN A 213 0.97 16.33 -1.54
N HIS A 214 0.07 15.57 -2.13
CA HIS A 214 -1.17 15.15 -1.47
C HIS A 214 -1.65 13.78 -1.96
N THR A 215 -2.42 13.10 -1.12
CA THR A 215 -3.13 11.87 -1.50
C THR A 215 -4.44 11.76 -0.74
N VAL A 216 -5.42 11.19 -1.40
CA VAL A 216 -6.66 10.73 -0.76
C VAL A 216 -6.52 9.24 -0.50
N VAL A 217 -6.73 8.84 0.74
CA VAL A 217 -6.75 7.44 1.16
C VAL A 217 -8.20 7.05 1.37
N VAL A 218 -8.78 6.37 0.38
CA VAL A 218 -10.18 5.94 0.43
C VAL A 218 -10.27 4.59 1.13
N VAL A 219 -11.10 4.52 2.15
CA VAL A 219 -11.29 3.32 2.98
C VAL A 219 -12.78 3.01 3.15
N ASN A 220 -13.10 1.75 3.46
CA ASN A 220 -14.40 1.36 3.97
C ASN A 220 -14.37 1.31 5.51
N GLU A 221 -15.50 0.95 6.14
CA GLU A 221 -15.63 0.89 7.61
C GLU A 221 -14.62 -0.07 8.25
N ASP A 222 -14.32 -1.19 7.58
CA ASP A 222 -13.39 -2.22 8.08
C ASP A 222 -11.90 -1.86 7.87
N SER A 223 -11.62 -0.82 7.08
CA SER A 223 -10.26 -0.44 6.66
C SER A 223 -9.81 0.93 7.17
N THR A 224 -10.60 1.57 8.05
CA THR A 224 -10.33 2.94 8.52
C THR A 224 -8.96 3.10 9.18
N GLY A 225 -8.44 2.04 9.81
CA GLY A 225 -7.11 2.01 10.41
C GLY A 225 -6.00 2.32 9.41
N LEU A 226 -6.11 1.85 8.17
CA LEU A 226 -5.04 2.01 7.16
C LEU A 226 -4.75 3.47 6.84
N GLY A 227 -5.79 4.30 6.79
CA GLY A 227 -5.62 5.74 6.56
C GLY A 227 -5.02 6.47 7.76
N SER A 228 -5.48 6.15 8.98
CA SER A 228 -4.97 6.76 10.20
C SER A 228 -3.52 6.36 10.49
N ASP A 229 -3.16 5.11 10.24
CA ASP A 229 -1.79 4.63 10.40
C ASP A 229 -0.84 5.37 9.45
N MET A 230 -1.26 5.60 8.21
CA MET A 230 -0.47 6.36 7.25
C MET A 230 -0.31 7.83 7.67
N GLN A 231 -1.38 8.49 8.13
CA GLN A 231 -1.29 9.86 8.65
C GLN A 231 -0.35 9.97 9.85
N GLU A 232 -0.41 8.99 10.79
CA GLU A 232 0.45 8.96 11.96
C GLU A 232 1.93 8.83 11.56
N MET A 233 2.25 7.89 10.68
CA MET A 233 3.63 7.60 10.29
C MET A 233 4.25 8.71 9.43
N VAL A 234 3.49 9.28 8.50
CA VAL A 234 3.91 10.42 7.69
C VAL A 234 4.21 11.63 8.58
N GLY A 235 3.31 11.92 9.55
CA GLY A 235 3.53 12.99 10.52
C GLY A 235 4.71 12.74 11.46
N ALA A 236 4.89 11.51 11.93
CA ALA A 236 5.99 11.14 12.84
C ALA A 236 7.38 11.26 12.20
N LEU A 237 7.49 11.03 10.88
CA LEU A 237 8.75 11.12 10.14
C LEU A 237 8.93 12.46 9.41
N GLY A 238 7.92 13.33 9.42
CA GLY A 238 7.98 14.65 8.78
C GLY A 238 8.04 14.55 7.25
N ILE A 239 7.38 13.53 6.67
CA ILE A 239 7.27 13.40 5.21
C ILE A 239 6.33 14.50 4.71
N GLU A 240 6.74 15.23 3.68
CA GLU A 240 5.95 16.31 3.09
C GLU A 240 4.84 15.72 2.19
N LEU A 241 3.81 15.14 2.80
CA LEU A 241 2.63 14.58 2.16
C LEU A 241 1.39 14.94 2.96
N SER A 242 0.46 15.65 2.33
CA SER A 242 -0.87 15.92 2.88
C SER A 242 -1.78 14.73 2.60
N ILE A 243 -2.41 14.17 3.64
CA ILE A 243 -3.27 13.00 3.51
C ILE A 243 -4.68 13.35 3.95
N VAL A 244 -5.64 13.11 3.06
CA VAL A 244 -7.06 13.09 3.38
C VAL A 244 -7.54 11.65 3.45
N VAL A 245 -8.07 11.25 4.59
CA VAL A 245 -8.71 9.93 4.72
C VAL A 245 -10.20 10.10 4.47
N GLU A 246 -10.71 9.41 3.45
CA GLU A 246 -12.11 9.41 3.09
C GLU A 246 -12.73 8.03 3.33
N SER A 247 -13.75 7.99 4.19
CA SER A 247 -14.52 6.76 4.39
C SER A 247 -15.69 6.73 3.41
N ASN A 248 -15.52 5.99 2.32
CA ASN A 248 -16.49 5.92 1.23
C ASN A 248 -16.60 4.51 0.65
N SER A 249 -17.38 3.66 1.30
CA SER A 249 -17.61 2.28 0.85
C SER A 249 -18.40 2.15 -0.46
N SER A 250 -18.88 3.26 -1.03
CA SER A 250 -19.56 3.29 -2.33
C SER A 250 -18.64 3.59 -3.50
N LEU A 251 -17.40 4.04 -3.27
CA LEU A 251 -16.41 4.22 -4.31
C LEU A 251 -15.81 2.85 -4.69
N LEU A 252 -16.26 2.31 -5.81
CA LEU A 252 -15.92 0.95 -6.28
C LEU A 252 -15.29 0.99 -7.67
N SER A 253 -14.53 2.04 -7.97
CA SER A 253 -14.06 2.33 -9.33
C SER A 253 -12.64 1.86 -9.62
N SER A 254 -11.97 1.17 -8.67
CA SER A 254 -10.63 0.64 -8.83
C SER A 254 -10.46 -0.71 -8.12
N ASP A 255 -9.30 -1.34 -8.25
CA ASP A 255 -8.98 -2.70 -7.78
C ASP A 255 -9.22 -2.94 -6.29
N HIS A 256 -9.18 -1.90 -5.44
CA HIS A 256 -9.49 -2.02 -4.01
C HIS A 256 -10.89 -2.60 -3.75
N ALA A 257 -11.84 -2.37 -4.66
CA ALA A 257 -13.20 -2.90 -4.55
C ALA A 257 -13.23 -4.42 -4.56
N SER A 258 -12.33 -5.07 -5.30
CA SER A 258 -12.17 -6.52 -5.31
C SER A 258 -11.78 -7.06 -3.94
N PHE A 259 -10.86 -6.38 -3.25
CA PHE A 259 -10.42 -6.73 -1.89
C PHE A 259 -11.54 -6.54 -0.87
N TRP A 260 -12.26 -5.41 -0.91
CA TRP A 260 -13.41 -5.18 -0.04
C TRP A 260 -14.48 -6.25 -0.24
N SER A 261 -14.79 -6.60 -1.49
CA SER A 261 -15.77 -7.65 -1.80
C SER A 261 -15.34 -9.02 -1.27
N ALA A 262 -14.04 -9.25 -1.15
CA ALA A 262 -13.46 -10.46 -0.57
C ALA A 262 -13.39 -10.42 0.96
N GLY A 263 -13.67 -9.28 1.60
CA GLY A 263 -13.55 -9.08 3.04
C GLY A 263 -12.10 -8.87 3.50
N TYR A 264 -11.22 -8.43 2.61
CA TYR A 264 -9.86 -8.04 2.96
C TYR A 264 -9.79 -6.53 3.26
N PRO A 265 -9.07 -6.11 4.32
CA PRO A 265 -8.82 -4.70 4.57
C PRO A 265 -8.01 -4.10 3.42
N ALA A 266 -8.55 -3.06 2.78
CA ALA A 266 -7.88 -2.38 1.68
C ALA A 266 -8.12 -0.87 1.71
N ALA A 267 -7.16 -0.13 1.19
CA ALA A 267 -7.24 1.30 0.95
C ALA A 267 -6.86 1.59 -0.51
N LEU A 268 -7.61 2.49 -1.15
CA LEU A 268 -7.19 3.11 -2.40
C LEU A 268 -6.40 4.37 -2.08
N LEU A 269 -5.22 4.50 -2.65
CA LEU A 269 -4.46 5.74 -2.69
C LEU A 269 -4.64 6.36 -4.06
N ILE A 270 -5.14 7.58 -4.10
CA ILE A 270 -5.40 8.33 -5.31
C ILE A 270 -5.08 9.81 -5.09
N GLU A 271 -4.63 10.51 -6.11
CA GLU A 271 -4.25 11.92 -6.02
C GLU A 271 -5.42 12.86 -5.73
N SER A 272 -6.63 12.46 -6.14
CA SER A 272 -7.85 13.24 -5.97
C SER A 272 -9.05 12.33 -5.78
N ASP A 273 -10.06 12.82 -5.06
CA ASP A 273 -11.35 12.14 -5.00
C ASP A 273 -12.17 12.48 -6.24
N PRO A 274 -12.42 11.50 -7.13
CA PRO A 274 -13.17 11.72 -8.35
C PRO A 274 -14.64 12.07 -8.11
N THR A 275 -15.16 11.85 -6.88
CA THR A 275 -16.56 12.11 -6.55
C THR A 275 -16.79 13.49 -5.95
N THR A 276 -15.87 13.96 -5.13
CA THR A 276 -16.00 15.25 -4.43
C THR A 276 -15.18 16.36 -5.06
N GLY A 277 -14.17 16.00 -5.86
CA GLY A 277 -13.20 16.96 -6.41
C GLY A 277 -12.38 17.64 -5.31
N ALA A 278 -12.15 16.96 -4.19
CA ALA A 278 -11.42 17.49 -3.05
C ALA A 278 -10.02 18.01 -3.43
N TYR A 279 -9.43 17.38 -4.46
CA TYR A 279 -8.20 17.83 -5.09
C TYR A 279 -8.39 17.93 -6.61
N GLN A 280 -7.41 18.48 -7.29
CA GLN A 280 -7.48 18.60 -8.73
C GLN A 280 -7.19 17.24 -9.39
N PHE A 281 -8.23 16.60 -9.91
CA PHE A 281 -8.13 15.37 -10.67
C PHE A 281 -7.38 15.61 -11.99
N ASN A 282 -6.56 14.63 -12.42
CA ASN A 282 -5.79 14.71 -13.65
C ASN A 282 -6.69 14.95 -14.87
N PRO A 283 -6.60 16.12 -15.53
CA PRO A 283 -7.44 16.45 -16.68
C PRO A 283 -7.07 15.64 -17.94
N TYR A 284 -5.93 14.95 -17.92
CA TYR A 284 -5.43 14.13 -19.03
C TYR A 284 -5.83 12.66 -18.89
N TYR A 285 -6.50 12.30 -17.82
CA TYR A 285 -7.05 10.98 -17.54
C TYR A 285 -7.71 10.35 -18.75
N HIS A 286 -7.38 9.09 -19.05
CA HIS A 286 -7.91 8.33 -20.18
C HIS A 286 -7.74 8.98 -21.56
N SER A 287 -6.63 9.69 -21.76
CA SER A 287 -6.36 10.36 -23.02
C SER A 287 -4.93 10.10 -23.53
N ALA A 288 -4.67 10.48 -24.78
CA ALA A 288 -3.34 10.42 -25.37
C ALA A 288 -2.35 11.42 -24.73
N GLU A 289 -2.84 12.32 -23.90
CA GLU A 289 -2.07 13.37 -23.23
C GLU A 289 -1.68 13.00 -21.80
N ASP A 290 -2.11 11.83 -21.32
CA ASP A 290 -1.65 11.28 -20.03
C ASP A 290 -0.20 10.78 -20.15
N THR A 291 0.71 11.72 -20.04
CA THR A 291 2.13 11.55 -20.31
C THR A 291 2.98 12.01 -19.11
N ILE A 292 4.18 11.46 -19.00
CA ILE A 292 5.10 11.67 -17.86
C ILE A 292 5.43 13.15 -17.58
N ASP A 293 5.36 14.01 -18.60
CA ASP A 293 5.60 15.46 -18.43
C ASP A 293 4.47 16.19 -17.66
N LYS A 294 3.39 15.51 -17.36
CA LYS A 294 2.28 16.00 -16.51
C LYS A 294 2.45 15.64 -15.05
N LEU A 295 3.37 14.72 -14.74
CA LEU A 295 3.52 14.15 -13.42
C LEU A 295 4.51 14.94 -12.56
N SER A 296 4.34 14.84 -11.27
CA SER A 296 5.24 15.35 -10.24
C SER A 296 6.03 14.20 -9.61
N GLU A 297 7.34 14.16 -9.86
CA GLU A 297 8.24 13.22 -9.19
C GLU A 297 8.09 13.30 -7.65
N GLY A 298 8.08 14.53 -7.11
CA GLY A 298 7.95 14.76 -5.67
C GLY A 298 6.66 14.18 -5.08
N GLN A 299 5.56 14.24 -5.82
CA GLN A 299 4.26 13.68 -5.45
C GLN A 299 4.37 12.16 -5.28
N ILE A 300 4.87 11.44 -6.28
CA ILE A 300 4.97 9.98 -6.25
C ILE A 300 5.96 9.51 -5.19
N VAL A 301 7.11 10.21 -5.09
CA VAL A 301 8.12 9.94 -4.04
C VAL A 301 7.53 10.07 -2.65
N ALA A 302 6.76 11.13 -2.38
CA ALA A 302 6.15 11.34 -1.07
C ALA A 302 5.13 10.24 -0.72
N VAL A 303 4.33 9.78 -1.70
CA VAL A 303 3.41 8.65 -1.50
C VAL A 303 4.18 7.36 -1.20
N ALA A 304 5.22 7.04 -1.98
CA ALA A 304 6.06 5.87 -1.76
C ALA A 304 6.73 5.89 -0.37
N GLN A 305 7.28 7.03 0.04
CA GLN A 305 7.86 7.26 1.36
C GLN A 305 6.82 7.05 2.47
N GLY A 306 5.61 7.58 2.30
CA GLY A 306 4.50 7.39 3.23
C GLY A 306 4.14 5.92 3.39
N LEU A 307 4.11 5.13 2.32
CA LEU A 307 3.82 3.69 2.35
C LEU A 307 4.94 2.89 3.01
N VAL A 308 6.22 3.20 2.74
CA VAL A 308 7.35 2.59 3.46
C VAL A 308 7.24 2.86 4.95
N ALA A 309 7.01 4.11 5.34
CA ALA A 309 6.84 4.51 6.73
C ALA A 309 5.69 3.76 7.40
N THR A 310 4.53 3.67 6.72
CA THR A 310 3.33 3.00 7.22
C THR A 310 3.58 1.50 7.43
N LEU A 311 4.16 0.82 6.43
CA LEU A 311 4.51 -0.60 6.56
C LEU A 311 5.40 -0.85 7.76
N MET A 312 6.44 -0.02 7.95
CA MET A 312 7.37 -0.16 9.07
C MET A 312 6.72 0.12 10.42
N GLY A 313 5.72 1.01 10.46
CA GLY A 313 4.97 1.34 11.69
C GLY A 313 4.04 0.22 12.14
N ILE A 314 3.40 -0.49 11.21
CA ILE A 314 2.42 -1.54 11.53
C ILE A 314 3.01 -2.96 11.47
N SER A 315 4.16 -3.15 10.81
CA SER A 315 4.81 -4.45 10.75
C SER A 315 5.46 -4.81 12.09
N SER A 316 5.37 -6.09 12.45
CA SER A 316 6.14 -6.60 13.59
C SER A 316 7.55 -6.95 13.11
N PRO A 317 8.61 -6.35 13.65
CA PRO A 317 9.96 -6.77 13.35
C PRO A 317 10.16 -8.24 13.76
N GLU A 318 11.04 -8.95 13.07
CA GLU A 318 11.46 -10.27 13.52
C GLU A 318 11.89 -10.15 15.00
N SER A 319 11.25 -10.89 15.90
CA SER A 319 11.61 -10.84 17.30
C SER A 319 13.05 -11.30 17.44
N SER A 320 13.98 -10.35 17.55
CA SER A 320 15.30 -10.66 18.08
C SER A 320 15.07 -11.36 19.42
N ASN A 321 15.72 -12.49 19.66
CA ASN A 321 15.61 -13.31 20.87
C ASN A 321 16.06 -12.57 22.17
N GLU A 322 16.06 -11.25 22.13
CA GLU A 322 16.33 -10.39 23.26
C GLU A 322 15.00 -10.02 23.93
N GLY A 323 14.82 -10.49 25.16
CA GLY A 323 13.61 -10.30 25.93
C GLY A 323 13.20 -8.83 26.00
N GLY A 324 11.97 -8.54 25.52
CA GLY A 324 11.43 -7.19 25.52
C GLY A 324 11.29 -6.61 26.93
N LEU A 325 11.65 -5.35 27.09
CA LEU A 325 11.44 -4.59 28.31
C LEU A 325 9.96 -4.18 28.37
N VAL A 326 9.21 -4.75 29.30
CA VAL A 326 7.84 -4.31 29.56
C VAL A 326 7.87 -3.28 30.69
N LEU A 327 7.56 -2.02 30.37
CA LEU A 327 7.38 -0.96 31.34
C LEU A 327 5.97 -1.02 31.92
N ILE A 328 5.83 -1.44 33.16
CA ILE A 328 4.56 -1.38 33.88
C ILE A 328 4.62 -0.18 34.82
N SER A 329 3.83 0.85 34.51
CA SER A 329 3.67 1.99 35.43
C SER A 329 2.49 1.70 36.37
N VAL A 330 2.79 1.65 37.65
CA VAL A 330 1.77 1.50 38.69
C VAL A 330 1.62 2.85 39.39
N THR A 331 0.46 3.46 39.26
CA THR A 331 0.14 4.69 40.01
C THR A 331 -0.58 4.31 41.29
N ILE A 332 0.05 4.60 42.41
CA ILE A 332 -0.55 4.39 43.74
C ILE A 332 -1.02 5.75 44.25
N ALA A 333 -2.32 5.90 44.39
CA ALA A 333 -2.90 7.10 45.02
C ALA A 333 -3.08 6.86 46.53
N ILE A 334 -2.36 7.61 47.33
CA ILE A 334 -2.48 7.57 48.81
C ILE A 334 -2.89 8.97 49.29
N GLY A 335 -4.17 9.16 49.56
CA GLY A 335 -4.69 10.45 50.03
C GLY A 335 -4.59 11.57 48.97
N SER A 336 -4.12 12.75 49.38
CA SER A 336 -3.96 13.92 48.50
C SER A 336 -2.64 13.95 47.70
N ALA A 337 -1.82 12.89 47.78
CA ALA A 337 -0.55 12.78 47.07
C ALA A 337 -0.55 11.55 46.16
N SER A 338 -0.18 11.74 44.88
CA SER A 338 0.01 10.66 43.92
C SER A 338 1.50 10.40 43.75
N ALA A 339 1.93 9.16 43.95
CA ALA A 339 3.29 8.71 43.68
C ALA A 339 3.24 7.74 42.48
N VAL A 340 4.04 8.01 41.45
CA VAL A 340 4.22 7.10 40.31
C VAL A 340 5.43 6.21 40.62
N VAL A 341 5.18 4.91 40.78
CA VAL A 341 6.23 3.91 40.90
C VAL A 341 6.36 3.21 39.58
N VAL A 342 7.47 3.41 38.88
CA VAL A 342 7.78 2.70 37.65
C VAL A 342 8.51 1.41 38.01
N CYS A 343 7.87 0.28 37.81
CA CYS A 343 8.50 -1.03 37.94
C CYS A 343 8.92 -1.55 36.60
N ILE A 344 10.19 -1.78 36.39
CA ILE A 344 10.75 -2.38 35.19
C ILE A 344 10.84 -3.89 35.42
N TYR A 345 10.04 -4.65 34.66
CA TYR A 345 10.11 -6.11 34.69
C TYR A 345 10.75 -6.62 33.41
N TYR A 346 11.77 -7.46 33.57
CA TYR A 346 12.38 -8.19 32.47
C TYR A 346 11.70 -9.56 32.35
N ILE A 347 10.90 -9.76 31.32
CA ILE A 347 10.25 -11.05 31.07
C ILE A 347 11.13 -11.86 30.12
N LYS A 348 11.88 -12.80 30.65
CA LYS A 348 12.61 -13.79 29.88
C LYS A 348 11.63 -14.91 29.48
N ARG A 349 11.19 -14.92 28.21
CA ARG A 349 10.39 -16.02 27.69
C ARG A 349 11.26 -17.26 27.55
N LYS A 350 11.02 -18.30 28.36
CA LYS A 350 11.61 -19.62 28.12
C LYS A 350 10.93 -20.24 26.90
N VAL A 351 11.64 -20.36 25.81
CA VAL A 351 11.26 -21.23 24.70
C VAL A 351 11.34 -22.67 25.21
N LYS A 352 10.22 -23.36 25.28
CA LYS A 352 10.21 -24.82 25.44
C LYS A 352 10.61 -25.41 24.09
N GLU A 353 11.82 -25.91 24.01
CA GLU A 353 12.20 -26.89 22.99
C GLU A 353 11.28 -28.11 23.11
N LYS A 354 10.59 -28.44 22.02
CA LYS A 354 10.01 -29.73 21.78
C LYS A 354 10.52 -30.26 20.45
#